data_827c14132c8a9d6b56459ffa22417af6
#
_entry.id   827c14132c8a9d6b56459ffa22417af6
#
_cell.length_a   1.000
_cell.length_b   1.000
_cell.length_c   1.000
_cell.angle_alpha   90.00
_cell.angle_beta   90.00
_cell.angle_gamma   90.00
#
_symmetry.space_group_name_H-M   'P 1'
#
loop_
_entity.id
_entity.type
_entity.pdbx_description
1 polymer ?
#
loop_
_entity_poly.entity_id
_entity_poly.type
_entity_poly.pdbx_seq_one_letter_code
_entity_poly.pdbx_strand_id
1 'polypeptide(L)'
;MKSGLKWMFLILGTIIGAGYASGREIWQFFGFESGLAICIFAVIFIIAVYVIMKISYEEKTQHFFPVLEKLVGRKLSYVYDVLIVVYLFSTTIVMIAGGGATLEAFLVPYWGGVIFFSVLLVLLFVGNINGII
;
A
#
# COMPACT_ATOMS: atom_id res chain seq x y z
N MET A 1 17.27 7.81 -14.57
CA MET A 1 17.60 6.91 -13.45
C MET A 1 17.01 7.32 -12.10
N LYS A 2 17.06 8.59 -11.69
CA LYS A 2 16.51 9.03 -10.36
C LYS A 2 14.99 8.83 -10.23
N SER A 3 14.21 8.90 -11.32
CA SER A 3 12.76 8.72 -11.30
C SER A 3 12.35 7.26 -11.08
N GLY A 4 12.98 6.31 -11.78
CA GLY A 4 12.68 4.88 -11.64
C GLY A 4 12.98 4.35 -10.22
N LEU A 5 14.07 4.84 -9.60
CA LEU A 5 14.41 4.46 -8.24
C LEU A 5 13.35 4.94 -7.22
N LYS A 6 12.81 6.14 -7.40
CA LYS A 6 11.71 6.65 -6.55
C LYS A 6 10.47 5.77 -6.65
N TRP A 7 10.07 5.39 -7.86
CA TRP A 7 8.94 4.50 -8.09
C TRP A 7 9.17 3.11 -7.51
N MET A 8 10.38 2.58 -7.64
CA MET A 8 10.75 1.30 -7.04
C MET A 8 10.60 1.33 -5.51
N PHE A 9 11.14 2.36 -4.83
CA PHE A 9 11.02 2.49 -3.38
C PHE A 9 9.57 2.70 -2.93
N LEU A 10 8.77 3.43 -3.70
CA LEU A 10 7.36 3.63 -3.41
C LEU A 10 6.58 2.31 -3.50
N ILE A 11 6.78 1.52 -4.55
CA ILE A 11 6.16 0.21 -4.72
C ILE A 11 6.60 -0.74 -3.59
N LEU A 12 7.91 -0.81 -3.31
CA LEU A 12 8.43 -1.65 -2.22
C LEU A 12 7.85 -1.25 -0.87
N GLY A 13 7.80 0.05 -0.56
CA GLY A 13 7.23 0.55 0.69
C GLY A 13 5.74 0.21 0.83
N THR A 14 4.99 0.27 -0.26
CA THR A 14 3.56 -0.08 -0.27
C THR A 14 3.35 -1.58 -0.04
N ILE A 15 4.14 -2.43 -0.68
CA ILE A 15 4.03 -3.89 -0.52
C ILE A 15 4.42 -4.31 0.89
N ILE A 16 5.59 -3.88 1.36
CA ILE A 16 6.13 -4.27 2.67
C ILE A 16 5.28 -3.69 3.80
N GLY A 17 4.77 -2.45 3.64
CA GLY A 17 4.01 -1.80 4.70
C GLY A 17 2.55 -2.28 4.83
N ALA A 18 1.82 -2.38 3.73
CA ALA A 18 0.38 -2.59 3.75
C ALA A 18 -0.06 -4.06 3.68
N GLY A 19 0.73 -4.90 3.01
CA GLY A 19 0.35 -6.30 2.78
C GLY A 19 1.26 -7.33 3.43
N TYR A 20 2.43 -6.89 3.90
CA TYR A 20 3.48 -7.81 4.30
C TYR A 20 4.46 -7.14 5.27
N ALA A 21 4.19 -7.26 6.55
CA ALA A 21 4.99 -6.58 7.55
C ALA A 21 6.18 -7.42 8.07
N SER A 22 5.98 -8.71 8.36
CA SER A 22 6.97 -9.50 9.08
C SER A 22 7.34 -10.83 8.42
N GLY A 23 6.66 -11.24 7.35
CA GLY A 23 6.81 -12.56 6.76
C GLY A 23 6.09 -13.68 7.52
N ARG A 24 5.68 -13.41 8.74
CA ARG A 24 4.95 -14.36 9.58
C ARG A 24 3.59 -14.70 8.98
N GLU A 25 2.95 -13.72 8.34
CA GLU A 25 1.67 -13.87 7.68
C GLU A 25 1.76 -14.92 6.55
N ILE A 26 2.81 -14.88 5.74
CA ILE A 26 3.01 -15.85 4.67
C ILE A 26 3.28 -17.24 5.24
N TRP A 27 4.09 -17.33 6.28
CA TRP A 27 4.35 -18.60 6.96
C TRP A 27 3.08 -19.21 7.57
N GLN A 28 2.21 -18.39 8.16
CA GLN A 28 0.95 -18.86 8.73
C GLN A 28 -0.03 -19.40 7.68
N PHE A 29 -0.05 -18.80 6.48
CA PHE A 29 -0.96 -19.21 5.40
C PHE A 29 -0.41 -20.37 4.56
N PHE A 30 0.88 -20.40 4.28
CA PHE A 30 1.49 -21.32 3.31
C PHE A 30 2.48 -22.32 3.93
N GLY A 31 2.87 -22.16 5.19
CA GLY A 31 3.78 -23.07 5.87
C GLY A 31 5.09 -23.29 5.11
N PHE A 32 5.45 -24.53 4.84
CA PHE A 32 6.67 -24.90 4.12
C PHE A 32 6.67 -24.43 2.64
N GLU A 33 5.50 -24.20 2.04
CA GLU A 33 5.37 -23.77 0.66
C GLU A 33 5.45 -22.23 0.50
N SER A 34 5.73 -21.52 1.57
CA SER A 34 5.82 -20.06 1.58
C SER A 34 6.83 -19.51 0.56
N GLY A 35 7.96 -20.20 0.33
CA GLY A 35 8.95 -19.80 -0.66
C GLY A 35 8.39 -19.86 -2.09
N LEU A 36 7.67 -20.91 -2.42
CA LEU A 36 7.03 -21.09 -3.72
C LEU A 36 5.89 -20.07 -3.91
N ALA A 37 5.10 -19.83 -2.87
CA ALA A 37 4.03 -18.82 -2.87
C ALA A 37 4.58 -17.41 -3.15
N ILE A 38 5.71 -17.03 -2.52
CA ILE A 38 6.38 -15.75 -2.78
C ILE A 38 6.83 -15.64 -4.24
N CYS A 39 7.43 -16.69 -4.80
CA CYS A 39 7.87 -16.69 -6.19
C CYS A 39 6.70 -16.51 -7.16
N ILE A 40 5.62 -17.24 -6.97
CA ILE A 40 4.40 -17.13 -7.80
C ILE A 40 3.81 -15.74 -7.67
N PHE A 41 3.67 -15.24 -6.45
CA PHE A 41 3.16 -13.90 -6.20
C PHE A 41 4.02 -12.83 -6.89
N ALA A 42 5.34 -12.92 -6.79
CA ALA A 42 6.25 -11.98 -7.43
C ALA A 42 6.08 -11.94 -8.95
N VAL A 43 5.93 -13.10 -9.60
CA VAL A 43 5.70 -13.17 -11.05
C VAL A 43 4.37 -12.52 -11.42
N ILE A 44 3.28 -12.88 -10.74
CA ILE A 44 1.96 -12.31 -10.99
C ILE A 44 1.97 -10.79 -10.76
N PHE A 45 2.62 -10.35 -9.69
CA PHE A 45 2.73 -8.93 -9.35
C PHE A 45 3.50 -8.14 -10.43
N ILE A 46 4.63 -8.66 -10.92
CA ILE A 46 5.41 -8.02 -11.99
C ILE A 46 4.55 -7.87 -13.25
N ILE A 47 3.82 -8.93 -13.63
CA ILE A 47 2.93 -8.90 -14.79
C ILE A 47 1.83 -7.85 -14.60
N ALA A 48 1.18 -7.82 -13.43
CA ALA A 48 0.12 -6.88 -13.12
C ALA A 48 0.62 -5.43 -13.18
N VAL A 49 1.76 -5.13 -12.54
CA VAL A 49 2.37 -3.79 -12.57
C VAL A 49 2.73 -3.38 -14.00
N TYR A 50 3.31 -4.30 -14.78
CA TYR A 50 3.65 -4.02 -16.18
C TYR A 50 2.41 -3.67 -17.01
N VAL A 51 1.33 -4.43 -16.88
CA VAL A 51 0.07 -4.18 -17.59
C VAL A 51 -0.53 -2.83 -17.19
N ILE A 52 -0.59 -2.54 -15.88
CA ILE A 52 -1.13 -1.27 -15.37
C ILE A 52 -0.30 -0.09 -15.89
N MET A 53 1.03 -0.18 -15.84
CA MET A 53 1.90 0.88 -16.33
C MET A 53 1.77 1.08 -17.85
N LYS A 54 1.63 0.00 -18.61
CA LYS A 54 1.42 0.05 -20.06
C LYS A 54 0.11 0.77 -20.41
N ILE A 55 -0.99 0.38 -19.76
CA ILE A 55 -2.30 1.01 -19.96
C ILE A 55 -2.25 2.49 -19.58
N SER A 56 -1.65 2.82 -18.42
CA SER A 56 -1.52 4.21 -17.97
C SER A 56 -0.70 5.07 -18.94
N TYR A 57 0.34 4.50 -19.53
CA TYR A 57 1.17 5.18 -20.52
C TYR A 57 0.44 5.41 -21.84
N GLU A 58 -0.29 4.41 -22.35
CA GLU A 58 -1.05 4.51 -23.60
C GLU A 58 -2.20 5.51 -23.49
N GLU A 59 -2.90 5.52 -22.34
CA GLU A 59 -4.05 6.40 -22.10
C GLU A 59 -3.66 7.82 -21.65
N LYS A 60 -2.36 8.08 -21.37
CA LYS A 60 -1.85 9.38 -20.86
C LYS A 60 -2.64 9.89 -19.64
N THR A 61 -3.18 8.99 -18.84
CA THR A 61 -3.98 9.35 -17.67
C THR A 61 -3.08 9.59 -16.47
N GLN A 62 -3.36 10.68 -15.73
CA GLN A 62 -2.67 11.01 -14.49
C GLN A 62 -3.41 10.49 -13.26
N HIS A 63 -4.62 9.94 -13.43
CA HIS A 63 -5.48 9.46 -12.37
C HIS A 63 -5.93 8.02 -12.61
N PHE A 64 -6.15 7.29 -11.53
CA PHE A 64 -6.57 5.90 -11.57
C PHE A 64 -8.01 5.73 -12.09
N PHE A 65 -8.91 6.63 -11.71
CA PHE A 65 -10.34 6.53 -12.00
C PHE A 65 -10.68 6.43 -13.50
N PRO A 66 -10.12 7.26 -14.41
CA PRO A 66 -10.41 7.16 -15.84
C PRO A 66 -9.97 5.83 -16.46
N VAL A 67 -8.86 5.26 -15.99
CA VAL A 67 -8.39 3.94 -16.45
C VAL A 67 -9.37 2.86 -16.04
N LEU A 68 -9.83 2.91 -14.80
CA LEU A 68 -10.79 1.97 -14.26
C LEU A 68 -12.15 2.07 -14.95
N GLU A 69 -12.63 3.30 -15.20
CA GLU A 69 -13.90 3.53 -15.91
C GLU A 69 -13.90 2.91 -17.32
N LYS A 70 -12.76 2.97 -18.00
CA LYS A 70 -12.62 2.39 -19.34
C LYS A 70 -12.58 0.86 -19.33
N LEU A 71 -12.03 0.25 -18.29
CA LEU A 71 -11.90 -1.20 -18.15
C LEU A 71 -13.19 -1.88 -17.69
N VAL A 72 -13.87 -1.31 -16.69
CA VAL A 72 -14.99 -1.96 -16.00
C VAL A 72 -16.33 -1.19 -16.12
N GLY A 73 -16.29 0.00 -16.71
CA GLY A 73 -17.45 0.86 -16.86
C GLY A 73 -17.76 1.70 -15.63
N ARG A 74 -18.52 2.79 -15.85
CA ARG A 74 -18.72 3.85 -14.86
C ARG A 74 -19.32 3.40 -13.53
N LYS A 75 -20.32 2.51 -13.56
CA LYS A 75 -20.99 2.07 -12.33
C LYS A 75 -20.07 1.24 -11.44
N LEU A 76 -19.30 0.35 -12.06
CA LEU A 76 -18.39 -0.53 -11.34
C LEU A 76 -17.17 0.24 -10.79
N SER A 77 -16.72 1.26 -11.53
CA SER A 77 -15.62 2.14 -11.10
C SER A 77 -15.94 2.88 -9.81
N TYR A 78 -17.18 3.34 -9.62
CA TYR A 78 -17.60 3.95 -8.37
C TYR A 78 -17.55 2.98 -7.18
N VAL A 79 -17.98 1.74 -7.39
CA VAL A 79 -17.90 0.70 -6.35
C VAL A 79 -16.45 0.42 -5.97
N TYR A 80 -15.58 0.28 -6.96
CA TYR A 80 -14.15 0.09 -6.72
C TYR A 80 -13.50 1.27 -6.01
N ASP A 81 -13.86 2.51 -6.36
CA ASP A 81 -13.32 3.71 -5.72
C ASP A 81 -13.67 3.74 -4.23
N VAL A 82 -14.94 3.47 -3.89
CA VAL A 82 -15.38 3.37 -2.49
C VAL A 82 -14.64 2.23 -1.76
N LEU A 83 -14.50 1.06 -2.39
CA LEU A 83 -13.79 -0.07 -1.81
C LEU A 83 -12.31 0.26 -1.55
N ILE A 84 -11.65 0.97 -2.47
CA ILE A 84 -10.26 1.41 -2.31
C ILE A 84 -10.14 2.37 -1.13
N VAL A 85 -11.05 3.34 -0.99
CA VAL A 85 -11.05 4.28 0.14
C VAL A 85 -11.22 3.54 1.47
N VAL A 86 -12.18 2.62 1.56
CA VAL A 86 -12.39 1.79 2.76
C VAL A 86 -11.16 0.93 3.06
N TYR A 87 -10.56 0.33 2.04
CA TYR A 87 -9.34 -0.46 2.18
C TYR A 87 -8.17 0.37 2.69
N LEU A 88 -7.92 1.54 2.10
CA LEU A 88 -6.84 2.44 2.53
C LEU A 88 -7.05 2.95 3.96
N PHE A 89 -8.27 3.26 4.33
CA PHE A 89 -8.61 3.65 5.70
C PHE A 89 -8.35 2.52 6.70
N SER A 90 -8.81 1.30 6.37
CA SER A 90 -8.61 0.13 7.21
C SER A 90 -7.13 -0.22 7.38
N THR A 91 -6.35 -0.20 6.29
CA THR A 91 -4.91 -0.44 6.35
C THR A 91 -4.18 0.61 7.18
N THR A 92 -4.57 1.87 7.10
CA THR A 92 -4.00 2.94 7.92
C THR A 92 -4.23 2.68 9.41
N ILE A 93 -5.45 2.29 9.80
CA ILE A 93 -5.76 1.94 11.20
C ILE A 93 -4.89 0.77 11.68
N VAL A 94 -4.78 -0.29 10.87
CA VAL A 94 -3.97 -1.47 11.20
C VAL A 94 -2.49 -1.10 11.36
N MET A 95 -1.97 -0.23 10.50
CA MET A 95 -0.58 0.23 10.57
C MET A 95 -0.29 1.06 11.83
N ILE A 96 -1.22 1.96 12.20
CA ILE A 96 -1.09 2.75 13.43
C ILE A 96 -1.14 1.83 14.66
N ALA A 97 -2.07 0.88 14.68
CA ALA A 97 -2.19 -0.10 15.76
C ALA A 97 -0.96 -0.99 15.87
N GLY A 98 -0.45 -1.48 14.74
CA GLY A 98 0.79 -2.27 14.67
C GLY A 98 2.02 -1.49 15.13
N GLY A 99 2.11 -0.21 14.76
CA GLY A 99 3.15 0.70 15.24
C GLY A 99 3.07 0.89 16.76
N GLY A 100 1.89 1.06 17.30
CA GLY A 100 1.66 1.13 18.76
C GLY A 100 2.13 -0.14 19.48
N ALA A 101 1.77 -1.31 18.97
CA ALA A 101 2.20 -2.59 19.51
C ALA A 101 3.72 -2.80 19.42
N THR A 102 4.36 -2.29 18.38
CA THR A 102 5.82 -2.37 18.22
C THR A 102 6.53 -1.51 19.28
N LEU A 103 6.02 -0.30 19.58
CA LEU A 103 6.57 0.56 20.61
C LEU A 103 6.34 0.01 22.02
N GLU A 104 5.27 -0.75 22.24
CA GLU A 104 5.03 -1.44 23.50
C GLU A 104 6.15 -2.43 23.85
N ALA A 105 6.75 -3.08 22.84
CA ALA A 105 7.90 -3.93 23.01
C ALA A 105 9.16 -3.17 23.52
N PHE A 106 9.19 -1.84 23.36
CA PHE A 106 10.23 -0.94 23.87
C PHE A 106 9.82 -0.21 25.16
N LEU A 107 8.91 -0.77 25.95
CA LEU A 107 8.43 -0.23 27.23
C LEU A 107 7.66 1.10 27.13
N VAL A 108 7.18 1.46 25.96
CA VAL A 108 6.28 2.60 25.76
C VAL A 108 4.83 2.09 25.88
N PRO A 109 3.95 2.79 26.63
CA PRO A 109 2.55 2.38 26.72
C PRO A 109 1.92 2.29 25.31
N TYR A 110 1.14 1.25 25.01
CA TYR A 110 0.48 1.04 23.72
C TYR A 110 -0.21 2.31 23.19
N TRP A 111 -1.02 2.96 24.03
CA TRP A 111 -1.70 4.20 23.67
C TRP A 111 -0.77 5.35 23.32
N GLY A 112 0.37 5.44 24.01
CA GLY A 112 1.43 6.41 23.68
C GLY A 112 1.98 6.19 22.26
N GLY A 113 2.21 4.94 21.90
CA GLY A 113 2.63 4.57 20.55
C GLY A 113 1.60 4.91 19.48
N VAL A 114 0.32 4.60 19.72
CA VAL A 114 -0.79 4.92 18.80
C VAL A 114 -0.90 6.43 18.59
N ILE A 115 -0.86 7.22 19.66
CA ILE A 115 -0.93 8.69 19.59
C ILE A 115 0.30 9.22 18.82
N PHE A 116 1.49 8.72 19.12
CA PHE A 116 2.72 9.14 18.46
C PHE A 116 2.64 8.93 16.93
N PHE A 117 2.26 7.73 16.47
CA PHE A 117 2.13 7.45 15.05
C PHE A 117 1.00 8.24 14.38
N SER A 118 -0.10 8.46 15.08
CA SER A 118 -1.21 9.29 14.57
C SER A 118 -0.77 10.75 14.36
N VAL A 119 -0.09 11.33 15.34
CA VAL A 119 0.45 12.69 15.24
C VAL A 119 1.50 12.80 14.15
N LEU A 120 2.42 11.82 14.08
CA LEU A 120 3.45 11.76 13.04
C LEU A 120 2.83 11.73 11.64
N LEU A 121 1.81 10.92 11.45
CA LEU A 121 1.09 10.82 10.18
C LEU A 121 0.44 12.16 9.80
N VAL A 122 -0.26 12.81 10.73
CA VAL A 122 -0.87 14.12 10.50
C VAL A 122 0.19 15.16 10.15
N LEU A 123 1.32 15.21 10.87
CA LEU A 123 2.41 16.14 10.60
C LEU A 123 3.05 15.92 9.23
N LEU A 124 3.23 14.65 8.82
CA LEU A 124 3.75 14.32 7.49
C LEU A 124 2.79 14.75 6.38
N PHE A 125 1.48 14.59 6.58
CA PHE A 125 0.48 15.06 5.62
C PHE A 125 0.45 16.57 5.51
N VAL A 126 0.43 17.28 6.63
CA VAL A 126 0.41 18.77 6.66
C VAL A 126 1.70 19.36 6.11
N GLY A 127 2.85 18.73 6.41
CA GLY A 127 4.16 19.19 5.94
C GLY A 127 4.42 18.96 4.44
N ASN A 128 3.73 18.03 3.81
CA ASN A 128 4.01 17.60 2.42
C ASN A 128 2.90 17.98 1.41
N ILE A 129 1.90 18.74 1.82
CA ILE A 129 0.83 19.22 0.92
C ILE A 129 1.40 20.05 -0.24
N ASN A 130 2.50 20.79 -0.03
CA ASN A 130 3.16 21.57 -1.06
C ASN A 130 4.03 20.74 -2.04
N GLY A 131 4.16 19.43 -1.84
CA GLY A 131 4.96 18.53 -2.69
C GLY A 131 4.12 17.55 -3.51
N ILE A 132 2.79 17.58 -3.35
CA ILE A 132 1.84 16.66 -4.01
C ILE A 132 1.04 17.39 -5.13
N ILE A 133 1.12 18.72 -5.20
CA ILE A 133 0.47 19.53 -6.27
C ILE A 133 1.48 19.88 -7.36
#